data_7b8144cbc56089678dea561a10263477
#
_entry.id   7b8144cbc56089678dea561a10263477
#
_cell.length_a   1.000
_cell.length_b   1.000
_cell.length_c   1.000
_cell.angle_alpha   90.00
_cell.angle_beta   90.00
_cell.angle_gamma   90.00
#
_symmetry.space_group_name_H-M   'P 1'
#
loop_
_entity.id
_entity.type
_entity.pdbx_description
1 polymer ?
#
loop_
_entity_poly.entity_id
_entity_poly.type
_entity_poly.pdbx_seq_one_letter_code
_entity_poly.pdbx_strand_id
1 'polypeptide(L)'
;MLSENIRATRKARGLSQEELAARLNVVRQTISKWEQGLSVPDADLLIGLSEALETPVSALLGETVTPEKPDEIQILSEKLEAINLQLARRKIARRK
;
A
#
# COMPACT_ATOMS: atom_id res chain seq x y z
N MET A 1 1.19 7.75 8.08
CA MET A 1 2.59 7.67 7.67
C MET A 1 2.99 6.22 7.47
N LEU A 2 3.99 6.00 6.64
CA LEU A 2 4.39 4.63 6.30
C LEU A 2 4.77 3.84 7.55
N SER A 3 5.56 4.42 8.43
CA SER A 3 5.99 3.71 9.64
C SER A 3 4.81 3.24 10.48
N GLU A 4 3.86 4.10 10.68
CA GLU A 4 2.67 3.77 11.46
C GLU A 4 1.80 2.74 10.74
N ASN A 5 1.71 2.88 9.42
CA ASN A 5 0.89 1.97 8.63
C ASN A 5 1.48 0.57 8.62
N ILE A 6 2.79 0.45 8.53
CA ILE A 6 3.43 -0.86 8.60
C ILE A 6 3.10 -1.52 9.93
N ARG A 7 3.26 -0.77 11.01
CA ARG A 7 3.01 -1.32 12.34
C ARG A 7 1.56 -1.71 12.51
N ALA A 8 0.65 -0.82 12.14
CA ALA A 8 -0.77 -1.08 12.31
C ALA A 8 -1.23 -2.28 11.49
N THR A 9 -0.77 -2.35 10.24
CA THR A 9 -1.15 -3.42 9.35
C THR A 9 -0.56 -4.75 9.82
N ARG A 10 0.69 -4.71 10.28
CA ARG A 10 1.32 -5.91 10.83
C ARG A 10 0.52 -6.46 11.99
N LYS A 11 0.13 -5.58 12.91
CA LYS A 11 -0.65 -6.00 14.07
C LYS A 11 -2.03 -6.51 13.67
N ALA A 12 -2.64 -5.85 12.68
CA ALA A 12 -3.95 -6.28 12.20
C ALA A 12 -3.89 -7.69 11.58
N ARG A 13 -2.73 -8.05 11.02
CA ARG A 13 -2.53 -9.39 10.47
C ARG A 13 -2.07 -10.39 11.51
N GLY A 14 -1.87 -9.96 12.76
CA GLY A 14 -1.45 -10.84 13.83
C GLY A 14 -0.01 -11.29 13.74
N LEU A 15 0.83 -10.50 13.08
CA LEU A 15 2.22 -10.86 12.88
C LEU A 15 3.12 -10.12 13.88
N SER A 16 4.12 -10.82 14.40
CA SER A 16 5.16 -10.17 15.18
C SER A 16 6.17 -9.52 14.23
N GLN A 17 7.02 -8.67 14.78
CA GLN A 17 8.10 -8.10 13.97
C GLN A 17 9.02 -9.20 13.43
N GLU A 18 9.28 -10.21 14.24
CA GLU A 18 10.11 -11.32 13.80
C GLU A 18 9.46 -12.09 12.67
N GLU A 19 8.16 -12.32 12.78
CA GLU A 19 7.46 -13.06 11.73
C GLU A 19 7.46 -12.31 10.41
N LEU A 20 7.24 -11.00 10.49
CA LEU A 20 7.27 -10.19 9.28
C LEU A 20 8.67 -10.16 8.70
N ALA A 21 9.69 -10.02 9.55
CA ALA A 21 11.06 -10.02 9.09
C ALA A 21 11.41 -11.31 8.38
N ALA A 22 10.96 -12.43 8.92
CA ALA A 22 11.21 -13.73 8.30
C ALA A 22 10.59 -13.82 6.92
N ARG A 23 9.38 -13.28 6.76
CA ARG A 23 8.71 -13.30 5.47
C ARG A 23 9.43 -12.48 4.42
N LEU A 24 10.07 -11.40 4.88
CA LEU A 24 10.81 -10.51 3.97
C LEU A 24 12.28 -10.86 3.87
N ASN A 25 12.71 -11.86 4.65
CA ASN A 25 14.10 -12.30 4.66
C ASN A 25 15.03 -11.18 5.11
N VAL A 26 14.61 -10.44 6.11
CA VAL A 26 15.42 -9.40 6.75
C VAL A 26 15.45 -9.67 8.24
N VAL A 27 16.28 -8.93 8.96
CA VAL A 27 16.36 -9.09 10.41
C VAL A 27 15.27 -8.24 11.07
N ARG A 28 14.87 -8.67 12.29
CA ARG A 28 13.82 -7.98 13.02
C ARG A 28 14.11 -6.50 13.22
N GLN A 29 15.36 -6.17 13.43
CA GLN A 29 15.74 -4.77 13.65
C GLN A 29 15.39 -3.89 12.45
N THR A 30 15.44 -4.45 11.26
CA THR A 30 15.04 -3.70 10.06
C THR A 30 13.57 -3.30 10.16
N ILE A 31 12.72 -4.26 10.55
CA ILE A 31 11.30 -3.95 10.71
C ILE A 31 11.11 -2.90 11.80
N SER A 32 11.81 -3.05 12.91
CA SER A 32 11.69 -2.10 14.01
C SER A 32 12.06 -0.69 13.57
N LYS A 33 13.12 -0.54 12.79
CA LYS A 33 13.54 0.77 12.30
C LYS A 33 12.49 1.38 11.38
N TRP A 34 11.88 0.55 10.52
CA TRP A 34 10.81 1.05 9.64
C TRP A 34 9.64 1.56 10.47
N GLU A 35 9.27 0.82 11.51
CA GLU A 35 8.11 1.18 12.32
C GLU A 35 8.38 2.40 13.21
N GLN A 36 9.65 2.68 13.47
CA GLN A 36 10.03 3.87 14.23
C GLN A 36 10.29 5.07 13.34
N GLY A 37 10.25 4.88 12.03
CA GLY A 37 10.54 5.97 11.11
C GLY A 37 12.00 6.28 10.95
N LEU A 38 12.88 5.38 11.44
CA LEU A 38 14.32 5.61 11.35
C LEU A 38 14.89 5.25 10.00
N SER A 39 14.20 4.41 9.26
CA SER A 39 14.57 4.07 7.89
C SER A 39 13.31 3.68 7.14
N VAL A 40 13.44 3.55 5.82
CA VAL A 40 12.30 3.17 4.97
C VAL A 40 12.72 1.99 4.11
N PRO A 41 11.75 1.13 3.75
CA PRO A 41 12.07 0.03 2.84
C PRO A 41 12.30 0.56 1.43
N ASP A 42 13.19 -0.11 0.71
CA ASP A 42 13.36 0.21 -0.71
C ASP A 42 12.17 -0.37 -1.49
N ALA A 43 12.19 -0.15 -2.81
CA ALA A 43 11.05 -0.55 -3.63
C ALA A 43 10.75 -2.04 -3.55
N ASP A 44 11.79 -2.86 -3.62
CA ASP A 44 11.60 -4.31 -3.57
C ASP A 44 11.01 -4.75 -2.23
N LEU A 45 11.53 -4.19 -1.15
CA LEU A 45 11.04 -4.53 0.18
C LEU A 45 9.63 -3.99 0.41
N LEU A 46 9.33 -2.86 -0.18
CA LEU A 46 7.98 -2.31 -0.07
C LEU A 46 6.96 -3.21 -0.77
N ILE A 47 7.32 -3.75 -1.92
CA ILE A 47 6.49 -4.72 -2.61
C ILE A 47 6.34 -5.98 -1.77
N GLY A 48 7.44 -6.44 -1.18
CA GLY A 48 7.39 -7.59 -0.28
C GLY A 48 6.49 -7.36 0.91
N LEU A 49 6.55 -6.16 1.48
CA LEU A 49 5.65 -5.79 2.58
C LEU A 49 4.19 -5.87 2.14
N SER A 50 3.91 -5.32 0.98
CA SER A 50 2.56 -5.34 0.44
C SER A 50 2.04 -6.77 0.34
N GLU A 51 2.86 -7.68 -0.13
CA GLU A 51 2.48 -9.07 -0.27
C GLU A 51 2.33 -9.76 1.09
N ALA A 52 3.31 -9.55 1.97
CA ALA A 52 3.29 -10.20 3.27
C ALA A 52 2.12 -9.71 4.12
N LEU A 53 1.77 -8.45 4.01
CA LEU A 53 0.70 -7.85 4.78
C LEU A 53 -0.64 -7.90 4.04
N GLU A 54 -0.65 -8.41 2.83
CA GLU A 54 -1.85 -8.48 2.00
C GLU A 54 -2.53 -7.12 1.92
N THR A 55 -1.72 -6.09 1.72
CA THR A 55 -2.19 -4.71 1.73
C THR A 55 -1.52 -3.98 0.56
N PRO A 56 -2.27 -3.24 -0.25
CA PRO A 56 -1.66 -2.54 -1.37
C PRO A 56 -0.62 -1.54 -0.91
N VAL A 57 0.39 -1.32 -1.75
CA VAL A 57 1.44 -0.36 -1.45
C VAL A 57 0.84 1.02 -1.18
N SER A 58 -0.17 1.40 -1.96
CA SER A 58 -0.82 2.70 -1.77
C SER A 58 -1.42 2.84 -0.38
N ALA A 59 -1.98 1.76 0.16
CA ALA A 59 -2.53 1.79 1.51
C ALA A 59 -1.43 1.89 2.56
N LEU A 60 -0.30 1.24 2.31
CA LEU A 60 0.82 1.33 3.23
C LEU A 60 1.39 2.74 3.27
N LEU A 61 1.49 3.39 2.13
CA LEU A 61 1.99 4.75 2.06
C LEU A 61 1.04 5.74 2.70
N GLY A 62 -0.24 5.58 2.46
CA GLY A 62 -1.31 6.21 3.22
C GLY A 62 -1.50 7.70 3.10
N GLU A 63 -0.43 8.45 2.95
CA GLU A 63 -0.53 9.91 2.98
C GLU A 63 -1.37 10.45 1.84
N THR A 64 -1.37 9.76 0.73
CA THR A 64 -2.08 10.23 -0.44
C THR A 64 -3.58 10.07 -0.31
N VAL A 65 -4.02 9.36 0.70
CA VAL A 65 -5.43 9.11 0.90
C VAL A 65 -5.89 9.67 2.25
N THR A 66 -5.35 10.80 2.62
CA THR A 66 -5.71 11.42 3.88
C THR A 66 -7.12 11.98 3.81
N PRO A 67 -7.84 11.94 4.93
CA PRO A 67 -9.20 12.50 4.94
C PRO A 67 -9.26 13.99 4.66
N GLU A 68 -8.16 14.69 4.83
CA GLU A 68 -8.15 16.12 4.60
C GLU A 68 -8.29 16.48 3.14
N LYS A 69 -8.11 15.51 2.25
CA LYS A 69 -8.18 15.79 0.81
C LYS A 69 -9.08 14.81 0.09
N PRO A 70 -10.33 14.74 0.51
CA PRO A 70 -11.25 13.81 -0.15
C PRO A 70 -11.50 14.14 -1.61
N ASP A 71 -11.46 15.43 -1.95
CA ASP A 71 -11.67 15.83 -3.34
C ASP A 71 -10.57 15.31 -4.23
N GLU A 72 -9.35 15.35 -3.72
CA GLU A 72 -8.22 14.86 -4.47
C GLU A 72 -8.33 13.36 -4.73
N ILE A 73 -8.72 12.63 -3.70
CA ILE A 73 -8.91 11.20 -3.84
C ILE A 73 -10.02 10.91 -4.82
N GLN A 74 -11.11 11.64 -4.72
CA GLN A 74 -12.25 11.45 -5.60
C GLN A 74 -11.88 11.71 -7.05
N ILE A 75 -11.09 12.76 -7.29
CA ILE A 75 -10.67 13.08 -8.65
C ILE A 75 -9.84 11.95 -9.23
N LEU A 76 -8.93 11.40 -8.44
CA LEU A 76 -8.12 10.28 -8.89
C LEU A 76 -8.98 9.07 -9.23
N SER A 77 -9.92 8.77 -8.36
CA SER A 77 -10.81 7.64 -8.58
C SER A 77 -11.64 7.84 -9.85
N GLU A 78 -12.16 9.03 -10.04
CA GLU A 78 -12.96 9.33 -11.22
C GLU A 78 -12.13 9.19 -12.48
N LYS A 79 -10.89 9.65 -12.45
CA LYS A 79 -10.04 9.54 -13.62
C LYS A 79 -9.74 8.09 -13.96
N LEU A 80 -9.48 7.29 -12.94
CA LEU A 80 -9.23 5.88 -13.17
C LEU A 80 -10.44 5.16 -13.71
N GLU A 81 -11.60 5.47 -13.16
CA GLU A 81 -12.84 4.90 -13.65
C GLU A 81 -13.14 5.32 -15.07
N ALA A 82 -12.91 6.58 -15.37
CA ALA A 82 -13.15 7.08 -16.72
C ALA A 82 -12.26 6.34 -17.73
N ILE A 83 -11.02 6.15 -17.38
CA ILE A 83 -10.10 5.41 -18.26
C ILE A 83 -10.60 3.98 -18.45
N ASN A 84 -10.95 3.34 -17.37
CA ASN A 84 -11.43 1.97 -17.44
C ASN A 84 -12.71 1.85 -18.26
N LEU A 85 -13.61 2.79 -18.06
CA LEU A 85 -14.87 2.78 -18.81
C LEU A 85 -14.62 2.99 -20.29
N GLN A 86 -13.71 3.90 -20.62
CA GLN A 86 -13.40 4.14 -22.02
C GLN A 86 -12.79 2.92 -22.68
N LEU A 87 -11.92 2.26 -21.96
CA LEU A 87 -11.32 1.04 -22.48
C LEU A 87 -12.37 -0.04 -22.69
N ALA A 88 -13.25 -0.19 -21.70
CA ALA A 88 -14.31 -1.16 -21.78
C ALA A 88 -15.23 -0.88 -22.95
N ARG A 89 -15.59 0.37 -23.13
CA ARG A 89 -16.48 0.76 -24.22
C ARG A 89 -15.85 0.51 -25.57
N ARG A 90 -14.57 0.78 -25.68
CA ARG A 90 -13.89 0.53 -26.95
C ARG A 90 -13.89 -0.92 -27.29
N LYS A 91 -13.82 -1.75 -26.27
CA LYS A 91 -13.83 -3.20 -26.50
C LYS A 91 -15.23 -3.72 -26.78
N ILE A 92 -16.18 -3.15 -26.06
CA ILE A 92 -17.56 -3.62 -26.14
C ILE A 92 -18.29 -2.94 -27.28
N ALA A 93 -18.19 -1.68 -27.23
CA ALA A 93 -18.93 -0.86 -28.13
C ALA A 93 -18.35 -0.92 -29.46
N ARG A 94 -18.14 -1.09 -28.58
CA ARG A 94 -17.89 -0.96 -28.93
C ARG A 94 -18.20 -1.77 -28.88
N ARG A 95 -19.13 -2.03 -28.04
CA ARG A 95 -19.53 -2.34 -27.57
C ARG A 95 -19.98 -1.96 -27.44
N LYS A 96 -20.01 -1.46 -27.48
CA LYS A 96 -20.18 -0.87 -27.08
C LYS A 96 -20.04 -0.57 -27.13
#